data_3945e28cf0697807817c6217882c0e46
#
_entry.id   3945e28cf0697807817c6217882c0e46
#
_cell.length_a   1.000
_cell.length_b   1.000
_cell.length_c   1.000
_cell.angle_alpha   90.00
_cell.angle_beta   90.00
_cell.angle_gamma   90.00
#
_symmetry.space_group_name_H-M   'P 1'
#
loop_
_entity.id
_entity.type
_entity.pdbx_description
1 polymer ?
#
loop_
_entity_poly.entity_id
_entity_poly.type
_entity_poly.pdbx_seq_one_letter_code
_entity_poly.pdbx_strand_id
1 'polypeptide(L)'
;MLKIESISKHFGGVKALNELNLEIEEGEIFGVIGPNGSGKSTLINVICGIFLPTKGDVIFEGQILSEKPTHQRLKKGIARTFQNIRLFPNLTVWQNLWVARNSVEDIKTESSFYRWFGKSSIVKKEIEKMLEFSNLENRADELASSLAFGEQRRLELARAVATKPRLLLLDEPAAGMNKDEIRDLDKRIRSLQLQGITIILIEHVMELVMGVADRIAVLNFGSKIAEGNPQEIQKNEAVQEAYLGYSEDD
;
A
#
# COMPACT_ATOMS: atom_id res chain seq x y z
N MET A 1 13.51 -6.98 5.36
CA MET A 1 12.21 -7.38 4.80
C MET A 1 12.16 -7.25 3.27
N LEU A 2 12.21 -6.02 2.72
CA LEU A 2 12.24 -5.74 1.27
C LEU A 2 13.52 -4.99 0.92
N LYS A 3 14.21 -5.42 -0.16
CA LYS A 3 15.34 -4.70 -0.75
C LYS A 3 15.06 -4.40 -2.22
N ILE A 4 15.37 -3.20 -2.60
CA ILE A 4 15.37 -2.70 -3.97
C ILE A 4 16.82 -2.47 -4.33
N GLU A 5 17.38 -3.28 -5.23
CA GLU A 5 18.79 -3.23 -5.58
C GLU A 5 18.97 -2.72 -7.01
N SER A 6 19.52 -1.51 -7.14
CA SER A 6 19.85 -0.82 -8.39
C SER A 6 18.73 -0.85 -9.43
N ILE A 7 17.47 -0.71 -8.98
CA ILE A 7 16.29 -0.77 -9.85
C ILE A 7 16.30 0.41 -10.81
N SER A 8 16.25 0.07 -12.09
CA SER A 8 15.98 1.02 -13.16
C SER A 8 14.74 0.59 -13.94
N LYS A 9 13.87 1.55 -14.28
CA LYS A 9 12.71 1.33 -15.15
C LYS A 9 12.63 2.42 -16.20
N HIS A 10 12.71 1.99 -17.46
CA HIS A 10 12.64 2.88 -18.61
C HIS A 10 11.35 2.63 -19.39
N PHE A 11 10.74 3.70 -19.87
CA PHE A 11 9.61 3.69 -20.80
C PHE A 11 10.05 4.48 -22.06
N GLY A 12 10.47 3.75 -23.10
CA GLY A 12 11.13 4.39 -24.25
C GLY A 12 12.37 5.17 -23.80
N GLY A 13 12.41 6.46 -24.08
CA GLY A 13 13.52 7.35 -23.67
C GLY A 13 13.44 7.88 -22.23
N VAL A 14 12.33 7.66 -21.52
CA VAL A 14 12.12 8.19 -20.17
C VAL A 14 12.63 7.21 -19.12
N LYS A 15 13.55 7.65 -18.27
CA LYS A 15 14.05 6.90 -17.11
C LYS A 15 13.17 7.21 -15.90
N ALA A 16 12.09 6.45 -15.71
CA ALA A 16 11.15 6.64 -14.61
C ALA A 16 11.72 6.22 -13.25
N LEU A 17 12.63 5.24 -13.22
CA LEU A 17 13.51 4.92 -12.09
C LEU A 17 14.93 4.74 -12.61
N ASN A 18 15.92 5.22 -11.85
CA ASN A 18 17.32 5.21 -12.23
C ASN A 18 18.20 4.77 -11.06
N GLU A 19 18.69 3.53 -11.11
CA GLU A 19 19.59 2.90 -10.12
C GLU A 19 19.14 3.07 -8.67
N LEU A 20 17.83 2.97 -8.43
CA LEU A 20 17.22 3.17 -7.12
C LEU A 20 17.60 2.02 -6.18
N ASN A 21 18.07 2.38 -4.98
CA ASN A 21 18.38 1.46 -3.89
C ASN A 21 17.58 1.86 -2.65
N LEU A 22 16.78 0.92 -2.11
CA LEU A 22 16.02 1.07 -0.87
C LEU A 22 16.10 -0.22 -0.06
N GLU A 23 16.14 -0.08 1.24
CA GLU A 23 16.03 -1.21 2.17
C GLU A 23 14.95 -0.90 3.20
N ILE A 24 13.93 -1.76 3.27
CA ILE A 24 12.79 -1.63 4.16
C ILE A 24 12.87 -2.75 5.19
N GLU A 25 12.85 -2.39 6.46
CA GLU A 25 12.93 -3.32 7.58
C GLU A 25 11.57 -3.95 7.88
N GLU A 26 11.57 -5.02 8.67
CA GLU A 26 10.33 -5.67 9.10
C GLU A 26 9.65 -4.85 10.18
N GLY A 27 8.34 -4.64 10.03
CA GLY A 27 7.52 -3.91 10.99
C GLY A 27 7.68 -2.39 10.96
N GLU A 28 8.40 -1.81 9.98
CA GLU A 28 8.48 -0.35 9.84
C GLU A 28 7.38 0.21 8.93
N ILE A 29 7.04 1.47 9.16
CA ILE A 29 6.30 2.32 8.21
C ILE A 29 7.31 3.15 7.44
N PHE A 30 7.54 2.78 6.18
CA PHE A 30 8.49 3.44 5.30
C PHE A 30 7.76 4.40 4.35
N GLY A 31 7.98 5.71 4.51
CA GLY A 31 7.44 6.76 3.66
C GLY A 31 8.21 6.88 2.34
N VAL A 32 7.50 7.06 1.23
CA VAL A 32 8.11 7.44 -0.05
C VAL A 32 7.42 8.69 -0.56
N ILE A 33 8.15 9.79 -0.59
CA ILE A 33 7.64 11.10 -1.02
C ILE A 33 8.44 11.63 -2.21
N GLY A 34 7.99 12.73 -2.79
CA GLY A 34 8.64 13.41 -3.90
C GLY A 34 7.64 14.10 -4.81
N PRO A 35 8.07 15.01 -5.68
CA PRO A 35 7.22 15.72 -6.62
C PRO A 35 6.45 14.79 -7.58
N ASN A 36 5.48 15.34 -8.32
CA ASN A 36 4.82 14.62 -9.39
C ASN A 36 5.85 14.19 -10.44
N GLY A 37 5.71 12.96 -10.95
CA GLY A 37 6.69 12.42 -11.91
C GLY A 37 8.01 11.92 -11.31
N SER A 38 8.23 11.99 -9.98
CA SER A 38 9.47 11.54 -9.35
C SER A 38 9.71 10.01 -9.38
N GLY A 39 8.72 9.21 -9.81
CA GLY A 39 8.86 7.75 -9.94
C GLY A 39 8.14 6.91 -8.89
N LYS A 40 7.46 7.52 -7.91
CA LYS A 40 6.77 6.82 -6.80
C LYS A 40 5.80 5.73 -7.27
N SER A 41 4.87 6.06 -8.15
CA SER A 41 3.90 5.09 -8.70
C SER A 41 4.57 4.02 -9.54
N THR A 42 5.69 4.35 -10.23
CA THR A 42 6.49 3.36 -10.95
C THR A 42 7.15 2.38 -9.99
N LEU A 43 7.68 2.87 -8.86
CA LEU A 43 8.29 2.03 -7.81
C LEU A 43 7.27 1.02 -7.26
N ILE A 44 6.07 1.47 -6.85
CA ILE A 44 5.01 0.55 -6.40
C ILE A 44 4.67 -0.48 -7.48
N ASN A 45 4.52 -0.05 -8.73
CA ASN A 45 4.19 -0.96 -9.82
C ASN A 45 5.29 -2.00 -10.06
N VAL A 46 6.56 -1.63 -9.88
CA VAL A 46 7.70 -2.57 -9.93
C VAL A 46 7.67 -3.52 -8.74
N ILE A 47 7.45 -3.04 -7.51
CA ILE A 47 7.35 -3.90 -6.31
C ILE A 47 6.18 -4.88 -6.42
N CYS A 48 5.03 -4.45 -6.96
CA CYS A 48 3.85 -5.31 -7.15
C CYS A 48 3.95 -6.25 -8.34
N GLY A 49 4.96 -6.11 -9.22
CA GLY A 49 5.11 -6.94 -10.42
C GLY A 49 4.13 -6.59 -11.55
N ILE A 50 3.59 -5.36 -11.54
CA ILE A 50 2.82 -4.82 -12.67
C ILE A 50 3.77 -4.41 -13.79
N PHE A 51 4.92 -3.83 -13.42
CA PHE A 51 6.02 -3.56 -14.33
C PHE A 51 7.22 -4.42 -13.96
N LEU A 52 7.85 -5.04 -14.95
CA LEU A 52 9.16 -5.62 -14.77
C LEU A 52 10.21 -4.50 -14.76
N PRO A 53 11.24 -4.56 -13.90
CA PRO A 53 12.36 -3.62 -13.97
C PRO A 53 13.11 -3.78 -15.29
N THR A 54 13.76 -2.72 -15.75
CA THR A 54 14.69 -2.78 -16.89
C THR A 54 16.05 -3.33 -16.45
N LYS A 55 16.44 -3.00 -15.20
CA LYS A 55 17.64 -3.50 -14.53
C LYS A 55 17.40 -3.58 -13.03
N GLY A 56 18.22 -4.36 -12.34
CA GLY A 56 18.20 -4.51 -10.89
C GLY A 56 17.12 -5.46 -10.39
N ASP A 57 17.07 -5.65 -9.08
CA ASP A 57 16.26 -6.68 -8.46
C ASP A 57 15.37 -6.16 -7.30
N VAL A 58 14.17 -6.73 -7.23
CA VAL A 58 13.28 -6.65 -6.08
C VAL A 58 13.46 -7.93 -5.27
N ILE A 59 13.96 -7.82 -4.06
CA ILE A 59 14.22 -8.94 -3.15
C ILE A 59 13.27 -8.82 -1.95
N PHE A 60 12.42 -9.80 -1.75
CA PHE A 60 11.49 -9.88 -0.63
C PHE A 60 11.79 -11.11 0.20
N GLU A 61 12.14 -10.91 1.48
CA GLU A 61 12.55 -11.99 2.40
C GLU A 61 13.61 -12.93 1.82
N GLY A 62 14.64 -12.32 1.23
CA GLY A 62 15.77 -13.03 0.63
C GLY A 62 15.45 -13.70 -0.72
N GLN A 63 14.25 -13.54 -1.26
CA GLN A 63 13.84 -14.13 -2.54
C GLN A 63 13.70 -13.07 -3.63
N ILE A 64 14.35 -13.29 -4.76
CA ILE A 64 14.22 -12.42 -5.93
C ILE A 64 12.80 -12.55 -6.51
N LEU A 65 12.13 -11.41 -6.65
CA LEU A 65 10.78 -11.32 -7.20
C LEU A 65 10.70 -10.61 -8.55
N SER A 66 11.81 -10.13 -9.10
CA SER A 66 11.84 -9.25 -10.28
C SER A 66 11.01 -9.78 -11.45
N GLU A 67 11.07 -11.09 -11.72
CA GLU A 67 10.32 -11.76 -12.79
C GLU A 67 8.99 -12.38 -12.34
N LYS A 68 8.66 -12.32 -11.04
CA LYS A 68 7.43 -12.95 -10.53
C LYS A 68 6.21 -12.06 -10.84
N PRO A 69 5.14 -12.63 -11.40
CA PRO A 69 3.91 -11.88 -11.68
C PRO A 69 3.18 -11.51 -10.39
N THR A 70 2.31 -10.50 -10.48
CA THR A 70 1.58 -9.90 -9.35
C THR A 70 0.89 -10.95 -8.44
N HIS A 71 0.22 -11.95 -9.01
CA HIS A 71 -0.49 -12.97 -8.22
C HIS A 71 0.46 -13.84 -7.35
N GLN A 72 1.70 -14.07 -7.80
CA GLN A 72 2.70 -14.79 -7.01
C GLN A 72 3.25 -13.92 -5.87
N ARG A 73 3.36 -12.60 -6.09
CA ARG A 73 3.78 -11.64 -5.05
C ARG A 73 2.70 -11.49 -3.98
N LEU A 74 1.44 -11.47 -4.37
CA LEU A 74 0.32 -11.52 -3.41
C LEU A 74 0.36 -12.78 -2.53
N LYS A 75 0.60 -13.95 -3.13
CA LYS A 75 0.76 -15.22 -2.38
C LYS A 75 1.93 -15.20 -1.40
N LYS A 76 2.93 -14.37 -1.64
CA LYS A 76 4.05 -14.16 -0.72
C LYS A 76 3.76 -13.14 0.39
N GLY A 77 2.57 -12.55 0.39
CA GLY A 77 2.14 -11.60 1.40
C GLY A 77 2.41 -10.13 1.05
N ILE A 78 2.53 -9.78 -0.22
CA ILE A 78 2.60 -8.38 -0.68
C ILE A 78 1.21 -7.96 -1.14
N ALA A 79 0.56 -7.04 -0.42
CA ALA A 79 -0.73 -6.45 -0.80
C ALA A 79 -0.59 -4.96 -1.10
N ARG A 80 -1.58 -4.41 -1.80
CA ARG A 80 -1.60 -3.00 -2.21
C ARG A 80 -3.02 -2.45 -2.17
N THR A 81 -3.17 -1.18 -1.76
CA THR A 81 -4.31 -0.34 -2.12
C THR A 81 -4.03 0.39 -3.44
N PHE A 82 -5.04 1.03 -4.01
CA PHE A 82 -4.89 1.78 -5.26
C PHE A 82 -5.29 3.23 -5.05
N GLN A 83 -4.67 4.15 -5.78
CA GLN A 83 -5.02 5.57 -5.78
C GLN A 83 -6.52 5.76 -6.10
N ASN A 84 -7.02 5.10 -7.15
CA ASN A 84 -8.45 5.01 -7.43
C ASN A 84 -9.05 3.79 -6.74
N ILE A 85 -10.12 4.00 -5.98
CA ILE A 85 -10.82 2.93 -5.25
C ILE A 85 -11.23 1.79 -6.20
N ARG A 86 -10.81 0.56 -5.85
CA ARG A 86 -11.11 -0.64 -6.65
C ARG A 86 -11.93 -1.65 -5.84
N LEU A 87 -13.16 -1.27 -5.55
CA LEU A 87 -14.14 -2.16 -4.94
C LEU A 87 -14.93 -2.92 -6.01
N PHE A 88 -15.59 -3.98 -5.61
CA PHE A 88 -16.66 -4.61 -6.40
C PHE A 88 -17.96 -3.88 -6.09
N PRO A 89 -18.44 -2.94 -6.92
CA PRO A 89 -19.51 -2.01 -6.56
C PRO A 89 -20.86 -2.71 -6.35
N ASN A 90 -21.09 -3.81 -7.05
CA ASN A 90 -22.32 -4.60 -7.01
C ASN A 90 -22.27 -5.74 -5.96
N LEU A 91 -21.21 -5.84 -5.19
CA LEU A 91 -21.11 -6.74 -4.04
C LEU A 91 -21.32 -5.96 -2.76
N THR A 92 -21.86 -6.62 -1.74
CA THR A 92 -21.97 -6.03 -0.41
C THR A 92 -20.59 -5.80 0.22
N VAL A 93 -20.53 -5.01 1.29
CA VAL A 93 -19.32 -4.80 2.11
C VAL A 93 -18.75 -6.15 2.55
N TRP A 94 -19.61 -7.02 3.11
CA TRP A 94 -19.24 -8.35 3.55
C TRP A 94 -18.66 -9.20 2.39
N GLN A 95 -19.33 -9.19 1.23
CA GLN A 95 -18.88 -9.93 0.06
C GLN A 95 -17.54 -9.43 -0.48
N ASN A 96 -17.30 -8.12 -0.47
CA ASN A 96 -16.00 -7.53 -0.83
C ASN A 96 -14.88 -8.08 0.04
N LEU A 97 -15.06 -8.15 1.35
CA LEU A 97 -14.09 -8.71 2.29
C LEU A 97 -13.93 -10.22 2.11
N TRP A 98 -15.03 -10.92 1.89
CA TRP A 98 -15.02 -12.37 1.66
C TRP A 98 -14.21 -12.76 0.42
N VAL A 99 -14.37 -12.05 -0.70
CA VAL A 99 -13.59 -12.27 -1.93
C VAL A 99 -12.10 -12.07 -1.67
N ALA A 100 -11.74 -10.99 -0.98
CA ALA A 100 -10.35 -10.71 -0.66
C ALA A 100 -9.73 -11.80 0.23
N ARG A 101 -10.44 -12.21 1.28
CA ARG A 101 -9.97 -13.26 2.19
C ARG A 101 -9.77 -14.61 1.52
N ASN A 102 -10.66 -14.98 0.60
CA ASN A 102 -10.58 -16.25 -0.12
C ASN A 102 -9.60 -16.25 -1.30
N SER A 103 -9.00 -15.12 -1.65
CA SER A 103 -7.96 -15.04 -2.67
C SER A 103 -6.62 -15.62 -2.23
N VAL A 104 -6.42 -15.84 -0.92
CA VAL A 104 -5.20 -16.38 -0.33
C VAL A 104 -5.37 -17.88 -0.06
N GLU A 105 -4.45 -18.71 -0.55
CA GLU A 105 -4.55 -20.19 -0.57
C GLU A 105 -4.45 -20.89 0.80
N ASP A 106 -4.32 -20.18 1.91
CA ASP A 106 -4.11 -20.78 3.25
C ASP A 106 -5.30 -21.60 3.79
N ILE A 107 -6.40 -21.69 3.02
CA ILE A 107 -7.60 -22.40 3.44
C ILE A 107 -7.62 -23.83 2.85
N LYS A 108 -6.49 -24.53 2.88
CA LYS A 108 -6.40 -25.93 2.40
C LYS A 108 -7.17 -26.94 3.26
N THR A 109 -7.62 -26.57 4.44
CA THR A 109 -8.25 -27.46 5.42
C THR A 109 -9.78 -27.56 5.33
N GLU A 110 -10.45 -26.70 4.58
CA GLU A 110 -11.91 -26.73 4.46
C GLU A 110 -12.36 -27.05 3.03
N SER A 111 -13.40 -27.88 2.91
CA SER A 111 -14.00 -28.19 1.62
C SER A 111 -14.43 -26.93 0.87
N SER A 112 -14.11 -26.86 -0.43
CA SER A 112 -14.50 -25.74 -1.32
C SER A 112 -15.99 -25.42 -1.26
N PHE A 113 -16.82 -26.40 -0.96
CA PHE A 113 -18.27 -26.27 -0.83
C PHE A 113 -18.67 -25.42 0.39
N TYR A 114 -18.06 -25.65 1.58
CA TYR A 114 -18.36 -24.86 2.78
C TYR A 114 -17.84 -23.43 2.67
N ARG A 115 -16.74 -23.22 1.95
CA ARG A 115 -16.20 -21.88 1.65
C ARG A 115 -17.13 -21.07 0.76
N TRP A 116 -17.66 -21.69 -0.29
CA TRP A 116 -18.58 -21.06 -1.25
C TRP A 116 -19.86 -20.55 -0.59
N PHE A 117 -20.40 -21.26 0.40
CA PHE A 117 -21.61 -20.87 1.12
C PHE A 117 -21.36 -19.98 2.34
N GLY A 118 -20.13 -19.47 2.56
CA GLY A 118 -19.79 -18.57 3.68
C GLY A 118 -20.00 -19.20 5.07
N LYS A 119 -20.04 -20.54 5.15
CA LYS A 119 -20.32 -21.29 6.40
C LYS A 119 -19.07 -21.59 7.22
N SER A 120 -17.87 -21.22 6.75
CA SER A 120 -16.65 -21.36 7.55
C SER A 120 -16.71 -20.39 8.72
N SER A 121 -16.73 -20.93 9.93
CA SER A 121 -16.74 -20.12 11.17
C SER A 121 -15.47 -19.29 11.33
N ILE A 122 -14.37 -19.75 10.77
CA ILE A 122 -13.06 -19.04 10.81
C ILE A 122 -13.11 -17.81 9.89
N VAL A 123 -13.52 -18.01 8.63
CA VAL A 123 -13.61 -16.91 7.65
C VAL A 123 -14.60 -15.85 8.12
N LYS A 124 -15.76 -16.27 8.68
CA LYS A 124 -16.75 -15.34 9.22
C LYS A 124 -16.16 -14.45 10.32
N LYS A 125 -15.46 -15.04 11.30
CA LYS A 125 -14.81 -14.28 12.38
C LYS A 125 -13.73 -13.30 11.86
N GLU A 126 -13.00 -13.72 10.83
CA GLU A 126 -11.98 -12.84 10.23
C GLU A 126 -12.61 -11.67 9.47
N ILE A 127 -13.72 -11.88 8.79
CA ILE A 127 -14.47 -10.80 8.13
C ILE A 127 -15.10 -9.87 9.19
N GLU A 128 -15.65 -10.40 10.27
CA GLU A 128 -16.18 -9.60 11.39
C GLU A 128 -15.10 -8.66 11.95
N LYS A 129 -13.87 -9.16 12.17
CA LYS A 129 -12.74 -8.31 12.56
C LYS A 129 -12.39 -7.23 11.53
N MET A 130 -12.53 -7.52 10.23
CA MET A 130 -12.28 -6.51 9.18
C MET A 130 -13.40 -5.48 9.11
N LEU A 131 -14.64 -5.87 9.40
CA LEU A 131 -15.76 -4.93 9.55
C LEU A 131 -15.50 -3.98 10.72
N GLU A 132 -15.14 -4.51 11.89
CA GLU A 132 -14.75 -3.71 13.07
C GLU A 132 -13.57 -2.78 12.72
N PHE A 133 -12.51 -3.30 12.12
CA PHE A 133 -11.35 -2.50 11.69
C PHE A 133 -11.75 -1.35 10.76
N SER A 134 -12.74 -1.54 9.90
CA SER A 134 -13.22 -0.52 8.95
C SER A 134 -14.37 0.35 9.48
N ASN A 135 -14.91 0.09 10.68
CA ASN A 135 -16.13 0.69 11.23
C ASN A 135 -17.30 0.57 10.24
N LEU A 136 -17.52 -0.64 9.71
CA LEU A 136 -18.57 -0.94 8.72
C LEU A 136 -19.47 -2.10 9.16
N GLU A 137 -19.53 -2.45 10.45
CA GLU A 137 -20.33 -3.56 10.98
C GLU A 137 -21.80 -3.39 10.65
N ASN A 138 -22.31 -2.17 10.81
CA ASN A 138 -23.72 -1.84 10.54
C ASN A 138 -24.03 -1.67 9.03
N ARG A 139 -23.04 -1.78 8.18
CA ARG A 139 -23.12 -1.65 6.72
C ARG A 139 -22.79 -2.94 5.97
N ALA A 140 -22.62 -4.06 6.70
CA ALA A 140 -22.12 -5.32 6.15
C ALA A 140 -22.90 -5.81 4.92
N ASP A 141 -24.23 -5.64 4.95
CA ASP A 141 -25.16 -6.09 3.91
C ASP A 141 -25.43 -5.02 2.82
N GLU A 142 -24.88 -3.79 2.97
CA GLU A 142 -25.06 -2.75 1.97
C GLU A 142 -24.11 -2.95 0.78
N LEU A 143 -24.52 -2.50 -0.40
CA LEU A 143 -23.67 -2.52 -1.58
C LEU A 143 -22.49 -1.56 -1.40
N ALA A 144 -21.30 -1.96 -1.86
CA ALA A 144 -20.12 -1.09 -1.78
C ALA A 144 -20.30 0.23 -2.55
N SER A 145 -21.15 0.24 -3.59
CA SER A 145 -21.48 1.45 -4.35
C SER A 145 -22.33 2.47 -3.59
N SER A 146 -23.04 2.07 -2.52
CA SER A 146 -23.88 2.95 -1.70
C SER A 146 -23.09 3.67 -0.58
N LEU A 147 -21.86 3.24 -0.32
CA LEU A 147 -21.01 3.82 0.71
C LEU A 147 -20.54 5.22 0.34
N ALA A 148 -20.40 6.09 1.36
CA ALA A 148 -19.70 7.36 1.21
C ALA A 148 -18.22 7.14 0.85
N PHE A 149 -17.57 8.14 0.24
CA PHE A 149 -16.18 8.03 -0.24
C PHE A 149 -15.20 7.57 0.85
N GLY A 150 -15.24 8.16 2.04
CA GLY A 150 -14.40 7.74 3.18
C GLY A 150 -14.67 6.31 3.64
N GLU A 151 -15.94 5.84 3.57
CA GLU A 151 -16.30 4.46 3.87
C GLU A 151 -15.75 3.49 2.82
N GLN A 152 -15.81 3.85 1.54
CA GLN A 152 -15.23 3.07 0.45
C GLN A 152 -13.70 2.93 0.64
N ARG A 153 -13.01 4.00 1.02
CA ARG A 153 -11.57 3.96 1.34
C ARG A 153 -11.26 3.03 2.52
N ARG A 154 -12.06 3.09 3.59
CA ARG A 154 -11.91 2.15 4.72
C ARG A 154 -12.13 0.70 4.32
N LEU A 155 -13.14 0.43 3.47
CA LEU A 155 -13.38 -0.90 2.93
C LEU A 155 -12.23 -1.38 2.04
N GLU A 156 -11.65 -0.51 1.20
CA GLU A 156 -10.50 -0.84 0.36
C GLU A 156 -9.29 -1.24 1.20
N LEU A 157 -8.98 -0.47 2.24
CA LEU A 157 -7.91 -0.80 3.18
C LEU A 157 -8.18 -2.14 3.88
N ALA A 158 -9.39 -2.35 4.40
CA ALA A 158 -9.77 -3.60 5.05
C ALA A 158 -9.67 -4.81 4.11
N ARG A 159 -10.00 -4.65 2.82
CA ARG A 159 -9.80 -5.68 1.80
C ARG A 159 -8.34 -6.05 1.60
N ALA A 160 -7.45 -5.06 1.55
CA ALA A 160 -6.02 -5.33 1.43
C ALA A 160 -5.50 -6.07 2.68
N VAL A 161 -5.92 -5.65 3.87
CA VAL A 161 -5.56 -6.29 5.16
C VAL A 161 -6.16 -7.71 5.29
N ALA A 162 -7.36 -7.95 4.76
CA ALA A 162 -8.01 -9.28 4.77
C ALA A 162 -7.17 -10.35 4.06
N THR A 163 -6.26 -9.98 3.15
CA THR A 163 -5.31 -10.91 2.53
C THR A 163 -4.18 -11.36 3.47
N LYS A 164 -4.12 -10.83 4.71
CA LYS A 164 -3.06 -11.06 5.71
C LYS A 164 -1.66 -10.77 5.16
N PRO A 165 -1.42 -9.55 4.70
CA PRO A 165 -0.14 -9.20 4.10
C PRO A 165 0.95 -9.12 5.17
N ARG A 166 2.19 -9.41 4.75
CA ARG A 166 3.40 -9.08 5.51
C ARG A 166 3.95 -7.72 5.10
N LEU A 167 3.73 -7.34 3.84
CA LEU A 167 4.04 -6.02 3.29
C LEU A 167 2.78 -5.42 2.66
N LEU A 168 2.38 -4.27 3.15
CA LEU A 168 1.24 -3.50 2.64
C LEU A 168 1.73 -2.21 1.98
N LEU A 169 1.37 -2.03 0.72
CA LEU A 169 1.68 -0.84 -0.07
C LEU A 169 0.44 0.06 -0.09
N LEU A 170 0.55 1.25 0.46
CA LEU A 170 -0.50 2.27 0.48
C LEU A 170 -0.15 3.37 -0.53
N ASP A 171 -0.97 3.51 -1.56
CA ASP A 171 -0.75 4.43 -2.68
C ASP A 171 -1.73 5.60 -2.58
N GLU A 172 -1.28 6.72 -2.04
CA GLU A 172 -2.03 7.95 -1.78
C GLU A 172 -3.36 7.70 -1.05
N PRO A 173 -3.34 7.00 0.10
CA PRO A 173 -4.56 6.60 0.79
C PRO A 173 -5.36 7.80 1.35
N ALA A 174 -4.72 8.95 1.60
CA ALA A 174 -5.36 10.16 2.13
C ALA A 174 -5.95 11.09 1.05
N ALA A 175 -5.83 10.74 -0.23
CA ALA A 175 -6.35 11.57 -1.30
C ALA A 175 -7.86 11.83 -1.16
N GLY A 176 -8.26 13.11 -1.10
CA GLY A 176 -9.66 13.55 -0.96
C GLY A 176 -10.24 13.44 0.46
N MET A 177 -9.43 13.07 1.46
CA MET A 177 -9.86 12.99 2.86
C MET A 177 -9.80 14.35 3.57
N ASN A 178 -10.73 14.58 4.50
CA ASN A 178 -10.67 15.69 5.43
C ASN A 178 -9.72 15.37 6.63
N LYS A 179 -9.46 16.36 7.49
CA LYS A 179 -8.50 16.21 8.61
C LYS A 179 -8.88 15.11 9.60
N ASP A 180 -10.16 14.90 9.86
CA ASP A 180 -10.60 13.87 10.82
C ASP A 180 -10.45 12.48 10.21
N GLU A 181 -10.71 12.33 8.91
CA GLU A 181 -10.48 11.09 8.16
C GLU A 181 -8.97 10.76 8.08
N ILE A 182 -8.10 11.76 7.91
CA ILE A 182 -6.64 11.58 7.94
C ILE A 182 -6.18 11.10 9.32
N ARG A 183 -6.72 11.65 10.41
CA ARG A 183 -6.40 11.20 11.79
C ARG A 183 -6.88 9.77 12.05
N ASP A 184 -8.04 9.40 11.52
CA ASP A 184 -8.54 8.02 11.60
C ASP A 184 -7.64 7.05 10.80
N LEU A 185 -7.21 7.45 9.61
CA LEU A 185 -6.27 6.70 8.78
C LEU A 185 -4.91 6.51 9.48
N ASP A 186 -4.35 7.58 10.10
CA ASP A 186 -3.12 7.50 10.91
C ASP A 186 -3.24 6.38 11.97
N LYS A 187 -4.30 6.41 12.78
CA LYS A 187 -4.54 5.40 13.83
C LYS A 187 -4.60 3.98 13.25
N ARG A 188 -5.26 3.81 12.09
CA ARG A 188 -5.37 2.51 11.42
C ARG A 188 -4.00 2.03 10.93
N ILE A 189 -3.22 2.89 10.28
CA ILE A 189 -1.88 2.56 9.78
C ILE A 189 -0.99 2.12 10.96
N ARG A 190 -0.97 2.87 12.05
CA ARG A 190 -0.21 2.49 13.26
C ARG A 190 -0.69 1.18 13.88
N SER A 191 -2.02 0.94 13.90
CA SER A 191 -2.56 -0.31 14.42
C SER A 191 -2.13 -1.52 13.59
N LEU A 192 -1.96 -1.36 12.28
CA LEU A 192 -1.44 -2.41 11.39
C LEU A 192 0.05 -2.68 11.63
N GLN A 193 0.84 -1.63 11.81
CA GLN A 193 2.25 -1.77 12.19
C GLN A 193 2.41 -2.52 13.51
N LEU A 194 1.61 -2.19 14.54
CA LEU A 194 1.62 -2.88 15.83
C LEU A 194 1.24 -4.37 15.71
N GLN A 195 0.52 -4.77 14.67
CA GLN A 195 0.23 -6.16 14.34
C GLN A 195 1.38 -6.85 13.56
N GLY A 196 2.50 -6.15 13.33
CA GLY A 196 3.69 -6.68 12.65
C GLY A 196 3.64 -6.55 11.13
N ILE A 197 2.70 -5.78 10.58
CA ILE A 197 2.64 -5.52 9.13
C ILE A 197 3.65 -4.43 8.78
N THR A 198 4.55 -4.71 7.84
CA THR A 198 5.44 -3.71 7.23
C THR A 198 4.65 -2.89 6.23
N ILE A 199 4.82 -1.56 6.24
CA ILE A 199 4.02 -0.66 5.41
C ILE A 199 4.93 0.23 4.57
N ILE A 200 4.68 0.31 3.26
CA ILE A 200 5.23 1.36 2.40
C ILE A 200 4.09 2.33 2.11
N LEU A 201 4.28 3.57 2.52
CA LEU A 201 3.30 4.65 2.36
C LEU A 201 3.79 5.65 1.31
N ILE A 202 3.13 5.70 0.15
CA ILE A 202 3.29 6.80 -0.80
C ILE A 202 2.24 7.84 -0.52
N GLU A 203 2.67 9.06 -0.27
CA GLU A 203 1.79 10.18 0.06
C GLU A 203 2.42 11.52 -0.32
N HIS A 204 1.54 12.49 -0.54
CA HIS A 204 1.89 13.90 -0.69
C HIS A 204 1.32 14.76 0.47
N VAL A 205 0.44 14.19 1.30
CA VAL A 205 -0.07 14.81 2.53
C VAL A 205 0.99 14.70 3.62
N MET A 206 1.84 15.75 3.73
CA MET A 206 2.98 15.76 4.65
C MET A 206 2.59 15.52 6.10
N GLU A 207 1.43 16.02 6.55
CA GLU A 207 0.93 15.81 7.91
C GLU A 207 0.83 14.31 8.25
N LEU A 208 0.31 13.49 7.32
CA LEU A 208 0.21 12.04 7.51
C LEU A 208 1.59 11.39 7.49
N VAL A 209 2.42 11.67 6.47
CA VAL A 209 3.72 11.01 6.33
C VAL A 209 4.61 11.31 7.53
N MET A 210 4.75 12.59 7.89
CA MET A 210 5.56 13.02 9.05
C MET A 210 5.00 12.50 10.37
N GLY A 211 3.69 12.25 10.42
CA GLY A 211 3.03 11.69 11.60
C GLY A 211 3.31 10.21 11.79
N VAL A 212 3.29 9.38 10.73
CA VAL A 212 3.28 7.92 10.87
C VAL A 212 4.58 7.24 10.48
N ALA A 213 5.38 7.80 9.56
CA ALA A 213 6.56 7.12 9.03
C ALA A 213 7.71 7.06 10.04
N ASP A 214 8.37 5.91 10.12
CA ASP A 214 9.60 5.73 10.89
C ASP A 214 10.81 6.26 10.09
N ARG A 215 10.85 5.98 8.79
CA ARG A 215 11.83 6.48 7.82
C ARG A 215 11.13 6.92 6.54
N ILE A 216 11.75 7.85 5.85
CA ILE A 216 11.23 8.43 4.60
C ILE A 216 12.34 8.46 3.57
N ALA A 217 12.06 7.96 2.37
CA ALA A 217 12.88 8.20 1.19
C ALA A 217 12.22 9.28 0.31
N VAL A 218 13.02 10.20 -0.17
CA VAL A 218 12.59 11.26 -1.08
C VAL A 218 13.10 10.93 -2.49
N LEU A 219 12.17 10.81 -3.43
CA LEU A 219 12.48 10.58 -4.83
C LEU A 219 12.39 11.88 -5.62
N ASN A 220 13.33 12.07 -6.54
CA ASN A 220 13.27 13.11 -7.55
C ASN A 220 13.84 12.58 -8.87
N PHE A 221 13.13 12.78 -9.99
CA PHE A 221 13.52 12.28 -11.32
C PHE A 221 13.98 10.81 -11.35
N GLY A 222 13.27 9.94 -10.63
CA GLY A 222 13.54 8.49 -10.59
C GLY A 222 14.69 8.05 -9.68
N SER A 223 15.35 8.97 -8.98
CA SER A 223 16.47 8.71 -8.08
C SER A 223 16.13 9.12 -6.64
N LYS A 224 16.76 8.47 -5.66
CA LYS A 224 16.66 8.86 -4.25
C LYS A 224 17.60 10.02 -3.98
N ILE A 225 17.05 11.16 -3.51
CA ILE A 225 17.83 12.35 -3.15
C ILE A 225 18.08 12.47 -1.65
N ALA A 226 17.25 11.87 -0.82
CA ALA A 226 17.41 11.84 0.63
C ALA A 226 16.74 10.60 1.22
N GLU A 227 17.21 10.16 2.39
CA GLU A 227 16.60 9.15 3.23
C GLU A 227 16.94 9.42 4.69
N GLY A 228 15.97 9.32 5.59
CA GLY A 228 16.16 9.58 7.01
C GLY A 228 14.84 9.55 7.77
N ASN A 229 14.88 9.91 9.07
CA ASN A 229 13.68 10.09 9.86
C ASN A 229 12.92 11.37 9.43
N PRO A 230 11.63 11.53 9.82
CA PRO A 230 10.84 12.69 9.41
C PRO A 230 11.49 14.05 9.71
N GLN A 231 12.19 14.18 10.86
CA GLN A 231 12.81 15.44 11.26
C GLN A 231 14.05 15.78 10.43
N GLU A 232 14.82 14.76 10.02
CA GLU A 232 15.97 14.91 9.11
C GLU A 232 15.51 15.32 7.72
N ILE A 233 14.46 14.67 7.19
CA ILE A 233 13.89 14.97 5.88
C ILE A 233 13.35 16.40 5.82
N GLN A 234 12.65 16.85 6.86
CA GLN A 234 12.10 18.21 6.91
C GLN A 234 13.16 19.31 6.85
N LYS A 235 14.38 19.03 7.35
CA LYS A 235 15.51 19.97 7.39
C LYS A 235 16.46 19.85 6.21
N ASN A 236 16.27 18.88 5.34
CA ASN A 236 17.17 18.58 4.24
C ASN A 236 17.00 19.61 3.11
N GLU A 237 18.07 20.34 2.79
CA GLU A 237 18.08 21.40 1.77
C GLU A 237 17.72 20.86 0.38
N ALA A 238 18.25 19.71 -0.04
CA ALA A 238 17.94 19.11 -1.34
C ALA A 238 16.45 18.71 -1.45
N VAL A 239 15.82 18.35 -0.32
CA VAL A 239 14.38 18.07 -0.27
C VAL A 239 13.59 19.37 -0.42
N GLN A 240 13.96 20.42 0.29
CA GLN A 240 13.29 21.73 0.20
C GLN A 240 13.40 22.30 -1.22
N GLU A 241 14.57 22.25 -1.85
CA GLU A 241 14.78 22.67 -3.24
C GLU A 241 13.93 21.88 -4.23
N ALA A 242 13.84 20.55 -4.07
CA ALA A 242 13.04 19.70 -4.94
C ALA A 242 11.54 20.03 -4.89
N TYR A 243 11.04 20.52 -3.76
CA TYR A 243 9.64 20.95 -3.62
C TYR A 243 9.41 22.41 -3.98
N LEU A 244 10.38 23.31 -3.71
CA LEU A 244 10.28 24.75 -4.05
C LEU A 244 10.46 25.01 -5.55
N GLY A 245 11.30 24.22 -6.23
CA GLY A 245 11.50 24.35 -7.68
C GLY A 245 10.28 23.99 -8.54
N TYR A 246 9.21 23.47 -7.95
CA TYR A 246 7.95 23.14 -8.63
C TYR A 246 6.83 24.16 -8.36
N SER A 247 7.10 25.21 -7.55
CA SER A 247 6.07 26.23 -7.19
C SER A 247 6.06 27.47 -8.09
N GLU A 248 6.90 27.56 -9.12
CA GLU A 248 7.00 28.76 -9.98
C GLU A 248 6.44 28.61 -11.41
N ASP A 249 5.96 27.42 -11.83
CA ASP A 249 5.57 27.20 -13.24
C ASP A 249 4.23 26.44 -13.44
N ASP A 250 3.21 26.58 -12.54
CA ASP A 250 1.85 26.09 -12.84
C ASP A 250 0.77 27.08 -12.45
#